data_38613865acf955316f46158adc8a5298
#
_entry.id   38613865acf955316f46158adc8a5298
#
_cell.length_a   1.000
_cell.length_b   1.000
_cell.length_c   1.000
_cell.angle_alpha   90.00
_cell.angle_beta   90.00
_cell.angle_gamma   90.00
#
_symmetry.space_group_name_H-M   'P 1'
#
loop_
_entity.id
_entity.type
_entity.pdbx_description
1 polymer ?
#
loop_
_entity_poly.entity_id
_entity_poly.type
_entity_poly.pdbx_seq_one_letter_code
_entity_poly.pdbx_strand_id
1 'polypeptide(L)'
;MYAMKIAIVGYSGSGKSTLARFLSERLGIDALHLDKVNWLPNWVERPKDETRSIVGKFLDERESWIIDGSYGGVHYQRRMEEADKIIFLNFNRFTCLFRAFKRRKEYKGKNRFSMTEGCPERISWQFCWWLVWTGRTK
;
A
#
# COMPACT_ATOMS: atom_id res chain seq x y z
N MET A 1 11.53 -24.49 1.55
CA MET A 1 11.42 -23.04 1.24
C MET A 1 11.45 -22.30 2.56
N TYR A 2 12.31 -21.34 2.70
CA TYR A 2 12.39 -20.54 3.94
C TYR A 2 11.22 -19.56 4.02
N ALA A 3 10.65 -19.43 5.21
CA ALA A 3 9.66 -18.38 5.48
C ALA A 3 10.29 -17.01 5.24
N MET A 4 9.57 -16.11 4.57
CA MET A 4 10.07 -14.76 4.28
C MET A 4 8.96 -13.72 4.47
N LYS A 5 9.25 -12.71 5.25
CA LYS A 5 8.34 -11.60 5.56
C LYS A 5 8.94 -10.29 5.03
N ILE A 6 8.22 -9.64 4.13
CA ILE A 6 8.70 -8.42 3.46
C ILE A 6 7.70 -7.28 3.70
N ALA A 7 8.17 -6.20 4.30
CA ALA A 7 7.42 -4.96 4.42
C ALA A 7 7.91 -3.94 3.39
N ILE A 8 6.99 -3.37 2.62
CA ILE A 8 7.29 -2.34 1.62
C ILE A 8 6.61 -1.05 2.05
N VAL A 9 7.40 -0.05 2.34
CA VAL A 9 6.94 1.24 2.82
C VAL A 9 7.48 2.36 1.93
N GLY A 10 6.89 3.53 2.02
CA GLY A 10 7.31 4.67 1.23
C GLY A 10 6.14 5.58 0.89
N TYR A 11 6.44 6.63 0.14
CA TYR A 11 5.45 7.64 -0.21
C TYR A 11 4.46 7.14 -1.28
N SER A 12 3.29 7.77 -1.32
CA SER A 12 2.30 7.51 -2.37
C SER A 12 2.92 7.78 -3.75
N GLY A 13 2.61 6.94 -4.73
CA GLY A 13 3.18 7.04 -6.08
C GLY A 13 4.62 6.54 -6.21
N SER A 14 5.19 5.92 -5.19
CA SER A 14 6.57 5.40 -5.22
C SER A 14 6.72 4.02 -5.88
N GLY A 15 5.62 3.35 -6.21
CA GLY A 15 5.65 2.04 -6.85
C GLY A 15 5.59 0.85 -5.88
N LYS A 16 5.20 1.06 -4.63
CA LYS A 16 5.10 -0.01 -3.61
C LYS A 16 4.25 -1.19 -4.06
N SER A 17 3.05 -0.91 -4.55
CA SER A 17 2.10 -1.96 -4.96
C SER A 17 2.60 -2.73 -6.17
N THR A 18 3.24 -2.07 -7.11
CA THR A 18 3.85 -2.71 -8.28
C THR A 18 4.99 -3.63 -7.86
N LEU A 19 5.85 -3.18 -6.95
CA LEU A 19 6.93 -4.00 -6.40
C LEU A 19 6.39 -5.18 -5.60
N ALA A 20 5.37 -4.96 -4.77
CA ALA A 20 4.74 -6.03 -3.99
C ALA A 20 4.16 -7.12 -4.90
N ARG A 21 3.48 -6.74 -5.96
CA ARG A 21 2.96 -7.68 -6.96
C ARG A 21 4.07 -8.45 -7.66
N PHE A 22 5.10 -7.76 -8.10
CA PHE A 22 6.25 -8.40 -8.76
C PHE A 22 6.91 -9.44 -7.85
N LEU A 23 7.17 -9.09 -6.60
CA LEU A 23 7.78 -10.00 -5.63
C LEU A 23 6.85 -11.17 -5.29
N SER A 24 5.55 -10.92 -5.16
CA SER A 24 4.54 -11.95 -4.93
C SER A 24 4.55 -13.00 -6.05
N GLU A 25 4.54 -12.56 -7.29
CA GLU A 25 4.59 -13.44 -8.46
C GLU A 25 5.92 -14.22 -8.55
N ARG A 26 7.04 -13.57 -8.23
CA ARG A 26 8.37 -14.21 -8.30
C ARG A 26 8.64 -15.18 -7.17
N LEU A 27 8.16 -14.90 -5.98
CA LEU A 27 8.45 -15.68 -4.78
C LEU A 27 7.33 -16.66 -4.40
N GLY A 28 6.17 -16.54 -5.01
CA GLY A 28 5.00 -17.34 -4.65
C GLY A 28 4.48 -17.03 -3.25
N ILE A 29 4.60 -15.79 -2.78
CA ILE A 29 4.18 -15.34 -1.46
C ILE A 29 3.00 -14.40 -1.59
N ASP A 30 1.97 -14.57 -0.76
CA ASP A 30 0.80 -13.69 -0.78
C ASP A 30 1.16 -12.24 -0.44
N ALA A 31 0.68 -11.31 -1.25
CA ALA A 31 0.82 -9.89 -1.02
C ALA A 31 -0.48 -9.29 -0.47
N LEU A 32 -0.36 -8.48 0.56
CA LEU A 32 -1.46 -7.69 1.12
C LEU A 32 -1.22 -6.20 0.82
N HIS A 33 -2.12 -5.61 0.05
CA HIS A 33 -2.12 -4.18 -0.22
C HIS A 33 -2.97 -3.47 0.83
N LEU A 34 -2.37 -2.66 1.69
CA LEU A 34 -3.08 -2.00 2.78
C LEU A 34 -4.14 -1.00 2.27
N ASP A 35 -3.94 -0.39 1.12
CA ASP A 35 -4.96 0.45 0.49
C ASP A 35 -6.24 -0.33 0.22
N LYS A 36 -6.12 -1.57 -0.24
CA LYS A 36 -7.26 -2.44 -0.51
C LYS A 36 -8.01 -2.83 0.77
N VAL A 37 -7.30 -2.94 1.88
CA VAL A 37 -7.90 -3.22 3.19
C VAL A 37 -8.56 -1.97 3.77
N ASN A 38 -7.90 -0.82 3.66
CA ASN A 38 -8.35 0.43 4.27
C ASN A 38 -9.62 1.02 3.61
N TRP A 39 -9.77 0.83 2.30
CA TRP A 39 -10.86 1.44 1.54
C TRP A 39 -11.95 0.45 1.16
N LEU A 40 -13.18 0.80 1.50
CA LEU A 40 -14.41 0.16 1.02
C LEU A 40 -14.84 0.80 -0.30
N PRO A 41 -15.78 0.18 -1.07
CA PRO A 41 -16.30 0.79 -2.29
C PRO A 41 -16.75 2.23 -2.10
N ASN A 42 -16.65 3.04 -3.15
CA ASN A 42 -16.97 4.48 -3.18
C ASN A 42 -16.09 5.33 -2.24
N TRP A 43 -14.84 4.92 -2.04
CA TRP A 43 -13.87 5.64 -1.20
C TRP A 43 -14.32 5.83 0.25
N VAL A 44 -15.09 4.89 0.77
CA VAL A 44 -15.45 4.85 2.18
C VAL A 44 -14.31 4.23 2.98
N GLU A 45 -13.82 4.92 3.97
CA GLU A 45 -12.76 4.40 4.84
C GLU A 45 -13.32 3.31 5.75
N ARG A 46 -12.69 2.14 5.76
CA ARG A 46 -13.04 1.06 6.68
C ARG A 46 -12.78 1.50 8.13
N PRO A 47 -13.65 1.15 9.09
CA PRO A 47 -13.38 1.41 10.51
C PRO A 47 -12.00 0.86 10.91
N LYS A 48 -11.23 1.65 11.66
CA LYS A 48 -9.83 1.30 11.99
C LYS A 48 -9.71 -0.02 12.75
N ASP A 49 -10.67 -0.32 13.62
CA ASP A 49 -10.66 -1.58 14.38
C ASP A 49 -10.84 -2.80 13.47
N GLU A 50 -11.69 -2.70 12.44
CA GLU A 50 -11.85 -3.75 11.44
C GLU A 50 -10.57 -3.91 10.61
N THR A 51 -9.96 -2.83 10.18
CA THR A 51 -8.69 -2.85 9.44
C THR A 51 -7.59 -3.51 10.25
N ARG A 52 -7.46 -3.15 11.52
CA ARG A 52 -6.51 -3.79 12.44
C ARG A 52 -6.77 -5.28 12.62
N SER A 53 -8.02 -5.66 12.76
CA SER A 53 -8.42 -7.07 12.89
C SER A 53 -8.05 -7.88 11.65
N ILE A 54 -8.32 -7.37 10.47
CA ILE A 54 -8.00 -8.03 9.19
C ILE A 54 -6.49 -8.21 9.05
N VAL A 55 -5.72 -7.15 9.29
CA VAL A 55 -4.26 -7.20 9.17
C VAL A 55 -3.64 -8.07 10.25
N GLY A 56 -4.12 -7.98 11.48
CA GLY A 56 -3.66 -8.85 12.58
C GLY A 56 -3.86 -10.33 12.28
N LYS A 57 -5.03 -10.70 11.78
CA LYS A 57 -5.34 -12.07 11.37
C LYS A 57 -4.43 -12.52 10.22
N PHE A 58 -4.20 -11.68 9.24
CA PHE A 58 -3.27 -11.98 8.13
C PHE A 58 -1.86 -12.27 8.64
N LEU A 59 -1.36 -11.47 9.58
CA LEU A 59 -0.05 -11.68 10.21
C LEU A 59 0.03 -12.96 11.04
N ASP A 60 -1.06 -13.30 11.75
CA ASP A 60 -1.11 -14.50 12.59
C ASP A 60 -1.17 -15.80 11.79
N GLU A 61 -1.84 -15.78 10.65
CA GLU A 61 -2.11 -16.98 9.84
C GLU A 61 -0.99 -17.31 8.84
N ARG A 62 -0.05 -16.42 8.60
CA ARG A 62 0.96 -16.59 7.55
C ARG A 62 2.39 -16.56 8.07
N GLU A 63 3.14 -17.57 7.69
CA GLU A 63 4.59 -17.61 7.94
C GLU A 63 5.38 -16.75 6.97
N SER A 64 4.86 -16.57 5.76
CA SER A 64 5.45 -15.72 4.73
C SER A 64 4.43 -14.71 4.23
N TRP A 65 4.83 -13.46 4.07
CA TRP A 65 3.96 -12.42 3.57
C TRP A 65 4.73 -11.25 2.94
N ILE A 66 4.04 -10.55 2.06
CA ILE A 66 4.47 -9.26 1.53
C ILE A 66 3.36 -8.26 1.84
N ILE A 67 3.69 -7.18 2.54
CA ILE A 67 2.71 -6.15 2.88
C ILE A 67 3.22 -4.80 2.37
N ASP A 68 2.44 -4.15 1.52
CA ASP A 68 2.73 -2.80 1.08
C ASP A 68 1.80 -1.78 1.74
N GLY A 69 2.39 -0.70 2.18
CA GLY A 69 1.70 0.43 2.79
C GLY A 69 2.35 0.90 4.08
N SER A 70 2.20 2.20 4.33
CA SER A 70 2.84 2.85 5.48
C SER A 70 1.92 3.07 6.68
N TYR A 71 0.64 2.75 6.58
CA TYR A 71 -0.39 2.99 7.60
C TYR A 71 0.08 2.79 9.05
N GLY A 72 0.37 3.88 9.75
CA GLY A 72 0.97 3.87 11.08
C GLY A 72 0.12 3.23 12.17
N GLY A 73 -1.19 3.35 12.07
CA GLY A 73 -2.13 2.81 13.05
C GLY A 73 -2.54 1.35 12.84
N VAL A 74 -1.97 0.65 11.85
CA VAL A 74 -2.36 -0.70 11.46
C VAL A 74 -1.20 -1.66 11.67
N HIS A 75 -0.96 -2.03 12.92
CA HIS A 75 0.13 -2.93 13.32
C HIS A 75 1.50 -2.55 12.72
N TYR A 76 1.77 -1.27 12.56
CA TYR A 76 2.99 -0.79 11.91
C TYR A 76 4.25 -1.32 12.60
N GLN A 77 4.32 -1.15 13.92
CA GLN A 77 5.47 -1.62 14.69
C GLN A 77 5.66 -3.14 14.54
N ARG A 78 4.58 -3.91 14.71
CA ARG A 78 4.62 -5.36 14.56
C ARG A 78 5.10 -5.77 13.17
N ARG A 79 4.59 -5.13 12.12
CA ARG A 79 5.01 -5.41 10.74
C ARG A 79 6.50 -5.16 10.52
N MET A 80 7.02 -4.06 11.09
CA MET A 80 8.44 -3.73 10.98
C MET A 80 9.31 -4.68 11.78
N GLU A 81 8.90 -5.07 12.96
CA GLU A 81 9.64 -6.01 13.82
C GLU A 81 9.66 -7.43 13.27
N GLU A 82 8.55 -7.90 12.71
CA GLU A 82 8.44 -9.25 12.15
C GLU A 82 9.03 -9.39 10.74
N ALA A 83 9.24 -8.30 10.03
CA ALA A 83 9.76 -8.34 8.66
C ALA A 83 11.22 -8.78 8.61
N ASP A 84 11.52 -9.75 7.78
CA ASP A 84 12.90 -10.13 7.45
C ASP A 84 13.58 -9.08 6.57
N LYS A 85 12.79 -8.40 5.74
CA LYS A 85 13.25 -7.31 4.89
C LYS A 85 12.27 -6.17 4.90
N ILE A 86 12.79 -4.96 5.06
CA ILE A 86 12.04 -3.72 4.94
C ILE A 86 12.56 -2.98 3.72
N ILE A 87 11.68 -2.74 2.75
CA ILE A 87 12.03 -2.01 1.53
C ILE A 87 11.38 -0.63 1.62
N PHE A 88 12.19 0.40 1.67
CA PHE A 88 11.74 1.78 1.72
C PHE A 88 11.92 2.45 0.36
N LEU A 89 10.82 2.76 -0.32
CA LEU A 89 10.84 3.44 -1.61
C LEU A 89 10.77 4.96 -1.40
N ASN A 90 11.93 5.58 -1.42
CA ASN A 90 12.07 7.01 -1.18
C ASN A 90 12.35 7.76 -2.49
N PHE A 91 11.32 8.09 -3.23
CA PHE A 91 11.40 8.96 -4.40
C PHE A 91 11.04 10.39 -4.03
N ASN A 92 11.58 11.36 -4.79
CA ASN A 92 11.24 12.76 -4.57
C ASN A 92 9.75 13.03 -4.86
N ARG A 93 9.24 14.12 -4.29
CA ARG A 93 7.82 14.47 -4.37
C ARG A 93 7.29 14.64 -5.80
N PHE A 94 8.10 15.20 -6.67
CA PHE A 94 7.70 15.42 -8.06
C PHE A 94 7.65 14.13 -8.87
N THR A 95 8.58 13.22 -8.65
CA THR A 95 8.53 11.87 -9.23
C THR A 95 7.28 11.11 -8.79
N CYS A 96 6.93 11.17 -7.50
CA CYS A 96 5.71 10.55 -6.99
C CYS A 96 4.45 11.18 -7.61
N LEU A 97 4.41 12.49 -7.75
CA LEU A 97 3.30 13.21 -8.38
C LEU A 97 3.16 12.83 -9.85
N PHE A 98 4.25 12.81 -10.59
CA PHE A 98 4.26 12.40 -11.99
C PHE A 98 3.74 10.96 -12.17
N ARG A 99 4.20 10.04 -11.34
CA ARG A 99 3.73 8.65 -11.37
C ARG A 99 2.25 8.54 -11.02
N ALA A 100 1.75 9.35 -10.09
CA ALA A 100 0.33 9.38 -9.76
C ALA A 100 -0.52 9.87 -10.94
N PHE A 101 -0.08 10.91 -11.65
CA PHE A 101 -0.75 11.37 -12.87
C PHE A 101 -0.71 10.33 -13.99
N LYS A 102 0.43 9.68 -14.20
CA LYS A 102 0.57 8.60 -15.18
C LYS A 102 -0.38 7.44 -14.86
N ARG A 103 -0.45 7.05 -13.60
CA ARG A 103 -1.36 6.00 -13.12
C ARG A 103 -2.83 6.38 -13.37
N ARG A 104 -3.20 7.64 -13.07
CA ARG A 104 -4.55 8.12 -13.37
C ARG A 104 -4.89 8.01 -14.84
N LYS A 105 -3.95 8.34 -15.73
CA LYS A 105 -4.14 8.24 -17.18
C LYS A 105 -4.36 6.78 -17.61
N GLU A 106 -3.61 5.84 -17.04
CA GLU A 106 -3.71 4.41 -17.34
C GLU A 106 -5.00 3.79 -16.80
N TYR A 107 -5.45 4.22 -15.62
CA TYR A 107 -6.60 3.64 -14.91
C TYR A 107 -7.82 4.56 -14.85
N LYS A 108 -7.93 5.53 -15.75
CA LYS A 108 -9.05 6.48 -15.77
C LYS A 108 -10.40 5.75 -15.78
N GLY A 109 -11.18 5.90 -14.70
CA GLY A 109 -12.46 5.23 -14.53
C GLY A 109 -12.36 3.73 -14.23
N LYS A 110 -11.16 3.17 -14.05
CA LYS A 110 -10.90 1.76 -13.74
C LYS A 110 -10.28 1.60 -12.37
N ASN A 111 -10.43 0.43 -11.77
CA ASN A 111 -9.77 0.11 -10.52
C ASN A 111 -8.34 -0.38 -10.74
N ARG A 112 -7.44 -0.01 -9.82
CA ARG A 112 -6.10 -0.61 -9.74
C ARG A 112 -6.20 -2.00 -9.10
N PHE A 113 -5.28 -2.89 -9.46
CA PHE A 113 -5.18 -4.23 -8.85
C PHE A 113 -4.94 -4.17 -7.31
N SER A 114 -4.34 -3.10 -6.81
CA SER A 114 -4.01 -2.90 -5.39
C SER A 114 -5.05 -2.08 -4.62
N MET A 115 -6.18 -1.76 -5.25
CA MET A 115 -7.24 -0.96 -4.65
C MET A 115 -8.55 -1.76 -4.61
N THR A 116 -9.39 -1.46 -3.63
CA THR A 116 -10.73 -2.05 -3.52
C THR A 116 -11.56 -1.77 -4.77
N GLU A 117 -12.28 -2.76 -5.23
CA GLU A 117 -13.26 -2.60 -6.29
C GLU A 117 -14.30 -1.55 -5.90
N GLY A 118 -14.69 -0.69 -6.83
CA GLY A 118 -15.55 0.47 -6.56
C GLY A 118 -14.80 1.72 -6.10
N CYS A 119 -13.46 1.69 -6.06
CA CYS A 119 -12.61 2.86 -5.80
C CYS A 119 -11.80 3.22 -7.06
N PRO A 120 -12.42 3.82 -8.08
CA PRO A 120 -11.73 4.15 -9.32
C PRO A 120 -10.63 5.19 -9.09
N GLU A 121 -9.58 5.14 -9.90
CA GLU A 121 -8.47 6.05 -9.81
C GLU A 121 -8.93 7.49 -10.06
N ARG A 122 -8.61 8.38 -9.13
CA ARG A 122 -8.89 9.82 -9.24
C ARG A 122 -7.78 10.63 -8.60
N ILE A 123 -7.56 11.82 -9.15
CA ILE A 123 -6.64 12.81 -8.58
C ILE A 123 -7.42 14.09 -8.34
N SER A 124 -7.45 14.51 -7.08
CA SER A 124 -7.98 15.81 -6.67
C SER A 124 -6.84 16.78 -6.41
N TRP A 125 -7.15 18.08 -6.38
CA TRP A 125 -6.20 19.11 -5.98
C TRP A 125 -5.68 18.88 -4.55
N GLN A 126 -6.56 18.47 -3.64
CA GLN A 126 -6.20 18.13 -2.25
C GLN A 126 -5.24 16.95 -2.19
N PHE A 127 -5.45 15.93 -3.02
CA PHE A 127 -4.55 14.79 -3.11
C PHE A 127 -3.16 15.20 -3.61
N CYS A 128 -3.08 16.06 -4.63
CA CYS A 128 -1.81 16.59 -5.14
C CYS A 128 -1.06 17.37 -4.06
N TRP A 129 -1.76 18.23 -3.34
CA TRP A 129 -1.20 18.98 -2.22
C TRP A 129 -0.68 18.07 -1.11
N TRP A 130 -1.48 17.09 -0.71
CA TRP A 130 -1.10 16.10 0.26
C TRP A 130 0.14 15.31 -0.17
N LEU A 131 0.18 14.87 -1.43
CA LEU A 131 1.29 14.09 -1.99
C LEU A 131 2.61 14.87 -1.97
N VAL A 132 2.57 16.17 -2.29
CA VAL A 132 3.76 17.02 -2.42
C VAL A 132 4.22 17.56 -1.06
N TRP A 133 3.30 17.89 -0.18
CA TRP A 133 3.61 18.59 1.07
C TRP A 133 3.24 17.81 2.32
N THR A 134 1.94 17.65 2.58
CA THR A 134 1.43 17.15 3.86
C THR A 134 1.76 15.68 4.11
N GLY A 135 1.71 14.84 3.11
CA GLY A 135 1.99 13.41 3.22
C GLY A 135 3.46 13.07 3.50
N ARG A 136 4.34 14.07 3.47
CA ARG A 136 5.78 13.91 3.71
C ARG A 136 6.27 14.52 5.03
N THR A 137 5.39 15.20 5.76
CA THR A 137 5.71 15.82 7.04
C THR A 137 5.53 14.87 8.21
N LYS A 138 6.36 13.86 8.29
CA LYS A 138 6.52 13.01 9.48
C LYS A 138 7.97 12.63 9.68
#